data_8eb4f50acc44860cc042791af140e900
#
_entry.id   8eb4f50acc44860cc042791af140e900
#
_cell.length_a   1.000
_cell.length_b   1.000
_cell.length_c   1.000
_cell.angle_alpha   90.00
_cell.angle_beta   90.00
_cell.angle_gamma   90.00
#
_symmetry.space_group_name_H-M   'P 1'
#
loop_
_entity.id
_entity.type
_entity.pdbx_description
1 polymer ?
#
loop_
_entity_poly.entity_id
_entity_poly.type
_entity_poly.pdbx_seq_one_letter_code
_entity_poly.pdbx_strand_id
1 'polypeptide(L)'
;MNSDDAVLALSALAYRARLEILRLLIRAGSTGLSAGRIAECCGLSASTLSFHLNQLRTAGLVSNRRDGRSLIYRANPPLIDTLIGHLSETLSPPAETAPQDSGIINVLFVGTGNSGRSIMAETVLAQMGRGRFQAYSAGVRHTGRVSGLAFDVLARAGYPAAGMRSKPLEMFTQPDAVASMHVVITVSEEAVPLNMASLPGAPVHAHWPTPDPQGVVGTEVEIVAVYESVLASLLDRVSALAAQSLRDFDPLSLKHRLDAIGRHARLEEEAARGVA
;
A
#
# COMPACT_ATOMS: atom_id res chain seq x y z
N MET A 1 -13.60 17.19 9.87
CA MET A 1 -14.65 16.54 10.71
C MET A 1 -14.43 17.01 12.14
N ASN A 2 -15.47 17.30 12.90
CA ASN A 2 -15.32 17.53 14.35
C ASN A 2 -15.44 16.20 15.12
N SER A 3 -15.12 16.21 16.42
CA SER A 3 -15.13 14.99 17.26
C SER A 3 -16.53 14.41 17.41
N ASP A 4 -17.58 15.21 17.45
CA ASP A 4 -18.96 14.73 17.59
C ASP A 4 -19.41 14.00 16.33
N ASP A 5 -19.08 14.52 15.15
CA ASP A 5 -19.34 13.84 13.88
C ASP A 5 -18.60 12.51 13.78
N ALA A 6 -17.35 12.47 14.25
CA ALA A 6 -16.55 11.24 14.27
C ALA A 6 -17.16 10.20 15.20
N VAL A 7 -17.57 10.59 16.41
CA VAL A 7 -18.24 9.72 17.38
C VAL A 7 -19.55 9.19 16.81
N LEU A 8 -20.35 10.03 16.14
CA LEU A 8 -21.60 9.62 15.49
C LEU A 8 -21.34 8.56 14.40
N ALA A 9 -20.35 8.79 13.54
CA ALA A 9 -19.98 7.85 12.49
C ALA A 9 -19.46 6.51 13.05
N LEU A 10 -18.59 6.55 14.06
CA LEU A 10 -18.09 5.36 14.74
C LEU A 10 -19.19 4.58 15.45
N SER A 11 -20.10 5.27 16.14
CA SER A 11 -21.26 4.66 16.79
C SER A 11 -22.19 3.97 15.78
N ALA A 12 -22.33 4.59 14.60
CA ALA A 12 -23.08 3.97 13.50
C ALA A 12 -22.40 2.71 12.97
N LEU A 13 -21.09 2.60 13.01
CA LEU A 13 -20.33 1.43 12.55
C LEU A 13 -20.13 0.35 13.62
N ALA A 14 -20.36 0.65 14.88
CA ALA A 14 -20.16 -0.27 16.02
C ALA A 14 -21.12 -1.48 16.05
N TYR A 15 -21.74 -1.83 14.93
CA TYR A 15 -22.66 -2.96 14.80
C TYR A 15 -22.31 -3.78 13.56
N ARG A 16 -22.06 -5.07 13.73
CA ARG A 16 -21.62 -5.96 12.65
C ARG A 16 -22.48 -5.85 11.40
N ALA A 17 -23.80 -5.88 11.53
CA ALA A 17 -24.71 -5.78 10.39
C ALA A 17 -24.53 -4.45 9.62
N ARG A 18 -24.32 -3.34 10.31
CA ARG A 18 -24.11 -2.02 9.68
C ARG A 18 -22.78 -1.96 8.94
N LEU A 19 -21.74 -2.57 9.48
CA LEU A 19 -20.44 -2.67 8.82
C LEU A 19 -20.55 -3.55 7.54
N GLU A 20 -21.28 -4.66 7.60
CA GLU A 20 -21.53 -5.53 6.44
C GLU A 20 -22.33 -4.81 5.34
N ILE A 21 -23.38 -4.06 5.71
CA ILE A 21 -24.15 -3.23 4.77
C ILE A 21 -23.25 -2.20 4.11
N LEU A 22 -22.42 -1.48 4.88
CA LEU A 22 -21.53 -0.47 4.33
C LEU A 22 -20.50 -1.08 3.37
N ARG A 23 -19.89 -2.21 3.72
CA ARG A 23 -18.96 -2.96 2.84
C ARG A 23 -19.63 -3.37 1.52
N LEU A 24 -20.86 -3.85 1.60
CA LEU A 24 -21.63 -4.22 0.42
C LEU A 24 -21.88 -3.01 -0.50
N LEU A 25 -22.22 -1.85 0.08
CA LEU A 25 -22.46 -0.61 -0.67
C LEU A 25 -21.18 -0.03 -1.28
N ILE A 26 -20.04 -0.13 -0.57
CA ILE A 26 -18.74 0.27 -1.12
C ILE A 26 -18.40 -0.57 -2.36
N ARG A 27 -18.61 -1.90 -2.30
CA ARG A 27 -18.39 -2.80 -3.45
C ARG A 27 -19.33 -2.51 -4.63
N ALA A 28 -20.56 -2.09 -4.35
CA ALA A 28 -21.51 -1.71 -5.39
C ALA A 28 -21.20 -0.37 -6.07
N GLY A 29 -20.29 0.42 -5.50
CA GLY A 29 -19.80 1.67 -6.09
C GLY A 29 -20.89 2.71 -6.31
N SER A 30 -20.75 3.49 -7.38
CA SER A 30 -21.64 4.60 -7.73
C SER A 30 -23.05 4.17 -8.17
N THR A 31 -23.27 2.93 -8.57
CA THR A 31 -24.58 2.41 -8.92
C THR A 31 -25.47 2.25 -7.70
N GLY A 32 -24.91 1.82 -6.58
CA GLY A 32 -25.62 1.55 -5.34
C GLY A 32 -26.52 0.31 -5.43
N LEU A 33 -27.28 0.05 -4.37
CA LEU A 33 -28.19 -1.11 -4.30
C LEU A 33 -29.56 -0.70 -3.75
N SER A 34 -30.62 -1.38 -4.21
CA SER A 34 -31.96 -1.25 -3.64
C SER A 34 -32.03 -1.87 -2.25
N ALA A 35 -32.95 -1.37 -1.40
CA ALA A 35 -33.19 -1.93 -0.06
C ALA A 35 -33.48 -3.44 -0.11
N GLY A 36 -34.28 -3.91 -1.08
CA GLY A 36 -34.57 -5.33 -1.25
C GLY A 36 -33.31 -6.16 -1.51
N ARG A 37 -32.43 -5.67 -2.38
CA ARG A 37 -31.19 -6.37 -2.69
C ARG A 37 -30.22 -6.42 -1.50
N ILE A 38 -30.15 -5.34 -0.72
CA ILE A 38 -29.34 -5.30 0.51
C ILE A 38 -29.90 -6.29 1.54
N ALA A 39 -31.25 -6.33 1.73
CA ALA A 39 -31.89 -7.24 2.64
C ALA A 39 -31.57 -8.71 2.31
N GLU A 40 -31.67 -9.06 1.03
CA GLU A 40 -31.36 -10.39 0.51
C GLU A 40 -29.89 -10.76 0.76
N CYS A 41 -28.95 -9.88 0.39
CA CYS A 41 -27.51 -10.14 0.54
C CYS A 41 -27.07 -10.25 2.00
N CYS A 42 -27.70 -9.49 2.92
CA CYS A 42 -27.35 -9.48 4.34
C CYS A 42 -28.22 -10.43 5.20
N GLY A 43 -29.22 -11.11 4.63
CA GLY A 43 -30.12 -11.99 5.37
C GLY A 43 -30.97 -11.26 6.42
N LEU A 44 -31.35 -9.99 6.16
CA LEU A 44 -32.05 -9.14 7.12
C LEU A 44 -33.55 -8.98 6.74
N SER A 45 -34.40 -8.87 7.74
CA SER A 45 -35.79 -8.44 7.51
C SER A 45 -35.84 -6.99 7.03
N ALA A 46 -36.89 -6.62 6.29
CA ALA A 46 -37.07 -5.25 5.79
C ALA A 46 -37.09 -4.20 6.91
N SER A 47 -37.73 -4.52 8.05
CA SER A 47 -37.79 -3.62 9.22
C SER A 47 -36.39 -3.44 9.86
N THR A 48 -35.64 -4.52 10.07
CA THR A 48 -34.32 -4.51 10.62
C THR A 48 -33.35 -3.74 9.72
N LEU A 49 -33.41 -4.00 8.41
CA LEU A 49 -32.60 -3.27 7.43
C LEU A 49 -32.91 -1.77 7.44
N SER A 50 -34.18 -1.39 7.45
CA SER A 50 -34.60 0.03 7.49
C SER A 50 -34.03 0.75 8.69
N PHE A 51 -33.97 0.12 9.85
CA PHE A 51 -33.35 0.66 11.06
C PHE A 51 -31.85 0.88 10.84
N HIS A 52 -31.13 -0.12 10.34
CA HIS A 52 -29.68 -0.03 10.11
C HIS A 52 -29.34 1.03 9.05
N LEU A 53 -30.07 1.07 7.94
CA LEU A 53 -29.87 2.07 6.89
C LEU A 53 -30.15 3.49 7.39
N ASN A 54 -31.15 3.67 8.25
CA ASN A 54 -31.43 4.97 8.85
C ASN A 54 -30.27 5.44 9.75
N GLN A 55 -29.71 4.55 10.58
CA GLN A 55 -28.55 4.88 11.43
C GLN A 55 -27.33 5.28 10.58
N LEU A 56 -27.01 4.51 9.55
CA LEU A 56 -25.92 4.82 8.63
C LEU A 56 -26.14 6.15 7.87
N ARG A 57 -27.39 6.43 7.50
CA ARG A 57 -27.78 7.67 6.81
C ARG A 57 -27.69 8.90 7.73
N THR A 58 -28.16 8.77 8.98
CA THR A 58 -28.05 9.83 9.98
C THR A 58 -26.61 10.20 10.26
N ALA A 59 -25.69 9.22 10.24
CA ALA A 59 -24.25 9.42 10.36
C ALA A 59 -23.59 9.88 9.05
N GLY A 60 -24.33 10.10 7.96
CA GLY A 60 -23.81 10.52 6.67
C GLY A 60 -22.99 9.46 5.91
N LEU A 61 -22.82 8.26 6.46
CA LEU A 61 -22.02 7.17 5.86
C LEU A 61 -22.68 6.56 4.62
N VAL A 62 -24.00 6.70 4.51
CA VAL A 62 -24.81 6.23 3.41
C VAL A 62 -25.78 7.33 2.98
N SER A 63 -25.95 7.49 1.67
CA SER A 63 -26.98 8.32 1.05
C SER A 63 -28.00 7.45 0.34
N ASN A 64 -29.19 8.00 0.06
CA ASN A 64 -30.15 7.34 -0.79
C ASN A 64 -30.69 8.27 -1.87
N ARG A 65 -31.10 7.69 -2.98
CA ARG A 65 -31.85 8.37 -4.05
C ARG A 65 -33.07 7.55 -4.43
N ARG A 66 -34.11 8.21 -4.91
CA ARG A 66 -35.27 7.53 -5.48
C ARG A 66 -35.00 7.19 -6.95
N ASP A 67 -35.32 5.97 -7.31
CA ASP A 67 -35.23 5.49 -8.68
C ASP A 67 -36.55 4.73 -8.99
N GLY A 68 -37.45 5.44 -9.62
CA GLY A 68 -38.83 4.95 -9.81
C GLY A 68 -39.53 4.67 -8.48
N ARG A 69 -39.90 3.38 -8.29
CA ARG A 69 -40.52 2.89 -7.05
C ARG A 69 -39.52 2.43 -5.98
N SER A 70 -38.25 2.42 -6.31
CA SER A 70 -37.18 1.90 -5.43
C SER A 70 -36.35 3.00 -4.80
N LEU A 71 -35.88 2.77 -3.58
CA LEU A 71 -34.84 3.55 -2.95
C LEU A 71 -33.50 2.86 -3.17
N ILE A 72 -32.55 3.55 -3.82
CA ILE A 72 -31.19 3.08 -4.07
C ILE A 72 -30.27 3.74 -3.06
N TYR A 73 -29.55 2.91 -2.31
CA TYR A 73 -28.58 3.32 -1.30
C TYR A 73 -27.16 3.26 -1.84
N ARG A 74 -26.32 4.19 -1.40
CA ARG A 74 -24.90 4.30 -1.77
C ARG A 74 -24.07 4.61 -0.56
N ALA A 75 -22.87 4.09 -0.48
CA ALA A 75 -21.87 4.56 0.46
C ALA A 75 -21.45 6.00 0.13
N ASN A 76 -20.95 6.70 1.12
CA ASN A 76 -20.36 8.03 1.01
C ASN A 76 -18.83 7.95 1.25
N PRO A 77 -18.02 7.58 0.22
CA PRO A 77 -16.57 7.42 0.37
C PRO A 77 -15.88 8.67 0.91
N PRO A 78 -16.18 9.90 0.45
CA PRO A 78 -15.54 11.10 0.99
C PRO A 78 -15.67 11.26 2.51
N LEU A 79 -16.82 10.91 3.09
CA LEU A 79 -16.99 10.97 4.55
C LEU A 79 -16.19 9.89 5.26
N ILE A 80 -16.11 8.70 4.66
CA ILE A 80 -15.31 7.59 5.20
C ILE A 80 -13.83 7.99 5.23
N ASP A 81 -13.32 8.55 4.15
CA ASP A 81 -11.94 9.03 4.06
C ASP A 81 -11.68 10.14 5.09
N THR A 82 -12.63 11.07 5.25
CA THR A 82 -12.55 12.13 6.27
C THR A 82 -12.53 11.57 7.69
N LEU A 83 -13.34 10.54 7.98
CA LEU A 83 -13.34 9.88 9.29
C LEU A 83 -12.00 9.20 9.58
N ILE A 84 -11.46 8.49 8.62
CA ILE A 84 -10.19 7.79 8.77
C ILE A 84 -9.06 8.82 8.98
N GLY A 85 -9.02 9.91 8.20
CA GLY A 85 -8.07 11.01 8.37
C GLY A 85 -8.14 11.61 9.78
N HIS A 86 -9.34 11.95 10.25
CA HIS A 86 -9.54 12.49 11.60
C HIS A 86 -9.09 11.55 12.72
N LEU A 87 -9.33 10.24 12.59
CA LEU A 87 -8.85 9.25 13.54
C LEU A 87 -7.33 9.13 13.52
N SER A 88 -6.73 9.14 12.34
CA SER A 88 -5.27 9.11 12.21
C SER A 88 -4.61 10.32 12.85
N GLU A 89 -5.14 11.52 12.65
CA GLU A 89 -4.65 12.75 13.27
C GLU A 89 -4.83 12.76 14.79
N THR A 90 -5.98 12.28 15.28
CA THR A 90 -6.34 12.37 16.70
C THR A 90 -5.74 11.25 17.56
N LEU A 91 -5.59 10.06 16.99
CA LEU A 91 -5.14 8.85 17.70
C LEU A 91 -3.67 8.52 17.42
N SER A 92 -3.02 9.17 16.45
CA SER A 92 -1.57 9.04 16.30
C SER A 92 -0.89 9.73 17.49
N PRO A 93 0.09 9.09 18.15
CA PRO A 93 0.89 9.76 19.16
C PRO A 93 1.50 11.02 18.53
N PRO A 94 1.64 12.15 19.28
CA PRO A 94 2.35 13.30 18.78
C PRO A 94 3.70 12.82 18.25
N ALA A 95 4.03 13.19 17.02
CA ALA A 95 5.29 12.80 16.39
C ALA A 95 6.41 13.28 17.32
N GLU A 96 6.99 12.36 18.11
CA GLU A 96 8.22 12.63 18.82
C GLU A 96 9.25 12.94 17.76
N THR A 97 9.56 14.23 17.67
CA THR A 97 10.63 14.86 16.90
C THR A 97 11.15 14.01 15.74
N ALA A 98 10.49 14.14 14.58
CA ALA A 98 11.12 13.75 13.34
C ALA A 98 12.53 14.37 13.29
N PRO A 99 13.58 13.62 12.90
CA PRO A 99 14.91 14.17 12.77
C PRO A 99 14.81 15.40 11.87
N GLN A 100 15.56 16.47 12.23
CA GLN A 100 15.55 17.75 11.54
C GLN A 100 15.62 17.53 10.02
N ASP A 101 14.57 17.98 9.36
CA ASP A 101 14.23 17.71 7.97
C ASP A 101 15.35 18.13 7.02
N SER A 102 16.20 17.18 6.65
CA SER A 102 17.16 17.35 5.55
C SER A 102 16.45 17.47 4.20
N GLY A 103 15.15 17.39 4.20
CA GLY A 103 14.34 17.35 2.99
C GLY A 103 14.44 16.04 2.20
N ILE A 104 15.17 15.05 2.70
CA ILE A 104 15.40 13.74 2.07
C ILE A 104 14.44 12.72 2.66
N ILE A 105 13.76 11.99 1.80
CA ILE A 105 12.81 10.93 2.18
C ILE A 105 13.53 9.59 2.18
N ASN A 106 13.60 8.95 3.35
CA ASN A 106 14.19 7.63 3.51
C ASN A 106 13.17 6.55 3.14
N VAL A 107 13.51 5.71 2.16
CA VAL A 107 12.67 4.62 1.66
C VAL A 107 13.40 3.29 1.84
N LEU A 108 12.78 2.34 2.53
CA LEU A 108 13.31 0.99 2.73
C LEU A 108 12.50 -0.02 1.91
N PHE A 109 13.17 -0.71 1.00
CA PHE A 109 12.61 -1.86 0.29
C PHE A 109 12.93 -3.16 1.02
N VAL A 110 11.90 -3.93 1.40
CA VAL A 110 12.06 -5.17 2.15
C VAL A 110 11.65 -6.37 1.32
N GLY A 111 12.57 -7.31 1.14
CA GLY A 111 12.33 -8.60 0.52
C GLY A 111 12.63 -9.75 1.46
N THR A 112 12.52 -10.99 0.97
CA THR A 112 12.85 -12.18 1.76
C THR A 112 14.37 -12.26 2.01
N GLY A 113 15.15 -12.41 0.96
CA GLY A 113 16.60 -12.68 1.04
C GLY A 113 17.49 -11.46 0.89
N ASN A 114 16.98 -10.31 0.48
CA ASN A 114 17.75 -9.13 0.04
C ASN A 114 18.87 -9.50 -0.94
N SER A 115 18.51 -10.23 -1.99
CA SER A 115 19.44 -10.74 -3.00
C SER A 115 19.12 -10.27 -4.42
N GLY A 116 17.87 -9.89 -4.72
CA GLY A 116 17.41 -9.46 -6.04
C GLY A 116 16.47 -8.27 -5.95
N ARG A 117 15.15 -8.52 -5.89
CA ARG A 117 14.06 -7.52 -6.02
C ARG A 117 14.26 -6.24 -5.20
N SER A 118 14.48 -6.36 -3.89
CA SER A 118 14.65 -5.20 -3.00
C SER A 118 15.93 -4.42 -3.28
N ILE A 119 17.02 -5.09 -3.67
CA ILE A 119 18.28 -4.44 -4.08
C ILE A 119 18.10 -3.71 -5.42
N MET A 120 17.38 -4.32 -6.38
CA MET A 120 17.08 -3.67 -7.66
C MET A 120 16.27 -2.39 -7.42
N ALA A 121 15.23 -2.44 -6.58
CA ALA A 121 14.43 -1.27 -6.24
C ALA A 121 15.24 -0.17 -5.53
N GLU A 122 16.10 -0.54 -4.56
CA GLU A 122 17.04 0.39 -3.90
C GLU A 122 17.93 1.10 -4.93
N THR A 123 18.57 0.32 -5.82
CA THR A 123 19.51 0.84 -6.82
C THR A 123 18.82 1.80 -7.80
N VAL A 124 17.64 1.45 -8.26
CA VAL A 124 16.84 2.28 -9.17
C VAL A 124 16.42 3.58 -8.48
N LEU A 125 15.88 3.52 -7.25
CA LEU A 125 15.46 4.73 -6.54
C LEU A 125 16.63 5.62 -6.16
N ALA A 126 17.78 5.06 -5.78
CA ALA A 126 18.98 5.82 -5.47
C ALA A 126 19.46 6.65 -6.67
N GLN A 127 19.27 6.16 -7.90
CA GLN A 127 19.60 6.89 -9.12
C GLN A 127 18.51 7.89 -9.53
N MET A 128 17.24 7.47 -9.57
CA MET A 128 16.13 8.29 -10.04
C MET A 128 15.74 9.38 -9.04
N GLY A 129 15.88 9.09 -7.75
CA GLY A 129 15.44 9.94 -6.65
C GLY A 129 16.49 10.91 -6.10
N ARG A 130 17.62 11.09 -6.77
CA ARG A 130 18.76 11.92 -6.28
C ARG A 130 18.32 13.28 -5.74
N GLY A 131 18.81 13.61 -4.53
CA GLY A 131 18.51 14.88 -3.85
C GLY A 131 17.16 14.93 -3.15
N ARG A 132 16.28 13.95 -3.36
CA ARG A 132 14.96 13.88 -2.70
C ARG A 132 14.76 12.59 -1.92
N PHE A 133 15.37 11.49 -2.35
CA PHE A 133 15.21 10.18 -1.73
C PHE A 133 16.57 9.60 -1.34
N GLN A 134 16.60 8.98 -0.17
CA GLN A 134 17.64 8.06 0.23
C GLN A 134 17.06 6.65 0.26
N ALA A 135 17.55 5.81 -0.63
CA ALA A 135 17.05 4.45 -0.79
C ALA A 135 17.86 3.45 0.04
N TYR A 136 17.17 2.49 0.61
CA TYR A 136 17.72 1.37 1.38
C TYR A 136 17.02 0.08 0.98
N SER A 137 17.67 -1.06 1.24
CA SER A 137 17.01 -2.37 1.15
C SER A 137 17.43 -3.30 2.27
N ALA A 138 16.56 -4.24 2.62
CA ALA A 138 16.82 -5.26 3.63
C ALA A 138 16.10 -6.58 3.33
N GLY A 139 16.52 -7.65 4.01
CA GLY A 139 15.87 -8.95 3.97
C GLY A 139 15.42 -9.41 5.34
N VAL A 140 14.20 -9.95 5.42
CA VAL A 140 13.68 -10.58 6.65
C VAL A 140 14.41 -11.88 6.98
N ARG A 141 15.00 -12.52 5.98
CA ARG A 141 15.91 -13.68 6.06
C ARG A 141 17.04 -13.50 5.07
N HIS A 142 17.86 -12.46 5.28
CA HIS A 142 18.89 -12.08 4.31
C HIS A 142 19.87 -13.24 4.04
N THR A 143 20.33 -13.35 2.79
CA THR A 143 21.18 -14.44 2.34
C THR A 143 22.69 -14.10 2.43
N GLY A 144 23.03 -12.85 2.67
CA GLY A 144 24.40 -12.33 2.63
C GLY A 144 24.98 -12.22 1.20
N ARG A 145 24.22 -12.56 0.16
CA ARG A 145 24.67 -12.55 -1.23
C ARG A 145 23.70 -11.83 -2.14
N VAL A 146 24.24 -11.10 -3.11
CA VAL A 146 23.49 -10.50 -4.21
C VAL A 146 23.41 -11.49 -5.37
N SER A 147 22.27 -11.60 -6.03
CA SER A 147 22.12 -12.38 -7.25
C SER A 147 22.97 -11.80 -8.37
N GLY A 148 23.82 -12.64 -9.01
CA GLY A 148 24.61 -12.25 -10.18
C GLY A 148 23.71 -11.75 -11.32
N LEU A 149 22.57 -12.39 -11.56
CA LEU A 149 21.62 -11.99 -12.59
C LEU A 149 20.98 -10.64 -12.29
N ALA A 150 20.67 -10.33 -11.03
CA ALA A 150 20.18 -9.00 -10.65
C ALA A 150 21.23 -7.92 -10.91
N PHE A 151 22.49 -8.24 -10.62
CA PHE A 151 23.62 -7.37 -10.92
C PHE A 151 23.76 -7.12 -12.43
N ASP A 152 23.76 -8.19 -13.23
CA ASP A 152 23.95 -8.13 -14.69
C ASP A 152 22.83 -7.35 -15.39
N VAL A 153 21.58 -7.60 -14.99
CA VAL A 153 20.41 -6.92 -15.57
C VAL A 153 20.42 -5.43 -15.23
N LEU A 154 20.73 -5.05 -14.00
CA LEU A 154 20.91 -3.64 -13.60
C LEU A 154 22.04 -2.96 -14.38
N ALA A 155 23.20 -3.62 -14.51
CA ALA A 155 24.34 -3.08 -15.23
C ALA A 155 24.02 -2.86 -16.72
N ARG A 156 23.34 -3.82 -17.38
CA ARG A 156 22.86 -3.66 -18.77
C ARG A 156 21.88 -2.51 -18.93
N ALA A 157 21.03 -2.27 -17.94
CA ALA A 157 20.09 -1.17 -17.91
C ALA A 157 20.72 0.18 -17.54
N GLY A 158 22.05 0.24 -17.34
CA GLY A 158 22.79 1.46 -17.04
C GLY A 158 22.74 1.90 -15.57
N TYR A 159 22.31 1.04 -14.66
CA TYR A 159 22.29 1.33 -13.23
C TYR A 159 23.61 0.91 -12.57
N PRO A 160 24.17 1.75 -11.64
CA PRO A 160 25.43 1.44 -10.98
C PRO A 160 25.23 0.27 -10.02
N ALA A 161 25.85 -0.86 -10.34
CA ALA A 161 25.78 -2.07 -9.53
C ALA A 161 26.89 -2.17 -8.48
N ALA A 162 27.89 -1.29 -8.53
CA ALA A 162 28.99 -1.25 -7.57
C ALA A 162 28.50 -0.87 -6.17
N GLY A 163 28.91 -1.64 -5.16
CA GLY A 163 28.52 -1.40 -3.75
C GLY A 163 27.23 -2.05 -3.29
N MET A 164 26.51 -2.74 -4.18
CA MET A 164 25.34 -3.55 -3.76
C MET A 164 25.74 -4.63 -2.76
N ARG A 165 24.98 -4.73 -1.69
CA ARG A 165 25.18 -5.75 -0.64
C ARG A 165 23.87 -6.18 -0.04
N SER A 166 23.79 -7.45 0.32
CA SER A 166 22.67 -8.01 1.09
C SER A 166 22.79 -7.53 2.55
N LYS A 167 21.69 -7.03 3.10
CA LYS A 167 21.60 -6.42 4.42
C LYS A 167 20.47 -7.08 5.22
N PRO A 168 20.68 -7.41 6.50
CA PRO A 168 19.63 -7.88 7.38
C PRO A 168 18.69 -6.74 7.78
N LEU A 169 17.41 -7.09 8.04
CA LEU A 169 16.40 -6.12 8.48
C LEU A 169 16.74 -5.50 9.83
N GLU A 170 17.45 -6.25 10.67
CA GLU A 170 17.89 -5.83 12.01
C GLU A 170 18.69 -4.53 12.01
N MET A 171 19.41 -4.22 10.91
CA MET A 171 20.13 -2.94 10.75
C MET A 171 19.19 -1.72 10.80
N PHE A 172 17.90 -1.91 10.62
CA PHE A 172 16.90 -0.85 10.55
C PHE A 172 15.90 -0.89 11.72
N THR A 173 15.98 -1.89 12.59
CA THR A 173 15.06 -2.08 13.72
C THR A 173 15.72 -1.85 15.09
N GLN A 174 17.04 -1.67 15.13
CA GLN A 174 17.78 -1.39 16.36
C GLN A 174 17.65 0.08 16.78
N PRO A 175 17.84 0.42 18.06
CA PRO A 175 17.82 1.81 18.53
C PRO A 175 18.84 2.73 17.86
N ASP A 176 19.96 2.16 17.38
CA ASP A 176 21.03 2.80 16.65
C ASP A 176 20.92 2.58 15.12
N ALA A 177 19.68 2.37 14.64
CA ALA A 177 19.43 2.13 13.23
C ALA A 177 20.09 3.17 12.32
N VAL A 178 20.49 2.72 11.12
CA VAL A 178 21.20 3.53 10.11
C VAL A 178 20.45 4.82 9.77
N ALA A 179 19.10 4.80 9.78
CA ALA A 179 18.25 5.97 9.60
C ALA A 179 16.81 5.65 10.02
N SER A 180 16.08 6.69 10.43
CA SER A 180 14.62 6.58 10.55
C SER A 180 13.97 6.52 9.17
N MET A 181 13.05 5.59 8.98
CA MET A 181 12.35 5.40 7.70
C MET A 181 11.09 6.25 7.62
N HIS A 182 10.86 6.86 6.46
CA HIS A 182 9.60 7.54 6.15
C HIS A 182 8.62 6.61 5.43
N VAL A 183 9.14 5.74 4.58
CA VAL A 183 8.38 4.79 3.78
C VAL A 183 9.05 3.43 3.82
N VAL A 184 8.24 2.37 3.97
CA VAL A 184 8.69 0.98 3.84
C VAL A 184 7.84 0.28 2.78
N ILE A 185 8.50 -0.34 1.82
CA ILE A 185 7.86 -1.04 0.71
C ILE A 185 8.30 -2.51 0.73
N THR A 186 7.38 -3.40 1.05
CA THR A 186 7.64 -4.85 0.95
C THR A 186 7.46 -5.30 -0.50
N VAL A 187 8.43 -6.06 -1.04
CA VAL A 187 8.44 -6.54 -2.43
C VAL A 187 8.31 -8.06 -2.55
N SER A 188 8.09 -8.76 -1.45
CA SER A 188 7.83 -10.19 -1.40
C SER A 188 6.74 -10.50 -0.36
N GLU A 189 5.95 -11.56 -0.60
CA GLU A 189 4.84 -11.95 0.29
C GLU A 189 5.35 -12.31 1.71
N GLU A 190 6.51 -12.96 1.83
CA GLU A 190 7.08 -13.31 3.14
C GLU A 190 7.52 -12.10 3.96
N ALA A 191 7.68 -10.94 3.33
CA ALA A 191 8.00 -9.69 4.02
C ALA A 191 6.74 -8.91 4.47
N VAL A 192 5.54 -9.29 4.00
CA VAL A 192 4.28 -8.59 4.34
C VAL A 192 3.99 -8.59 5.84
N PRO A 193 4.19 -9.69 6.61
CA PRO A 193 3.92 -9.70 8.05
C PRO A 193 4.97 -8.95 8.90
N LEU A 194 5.71 -8.02 8.30
CA LEU A 194 6.69 -7.19 9.00
C LEU A 194 6.05 -6.40 10.14
N ASN A 195 6.64 -6.49 11.33
CA ASN A 195 6.22 -5.66 12.47
C ASN A 195 6.71 -4.23 12.28
N MET A 196 5.83 -3.35 11.78
CA MET A 196 6.14 -1.94 11.52
C MET A 196 6.48 -1.17 12.80
N ALA A 197 5.96 -1.59 13.97
CA ALA A 197 6.25 -0.95 15.26
C ALA A 197 7.71 -1.10 15.70
N SER A 198 8.45 -2.04 15.11
CA SER A 198 9.89 -2.20 15.38
C SER A 198 10.78 -1.25 14.56
N LEU A 199 10.23 -0.50 13.62
CA LEU A 199 10.96 0.42 12.76
C LEU A 199 10.89 1.86 13.30
N PRO A 200 12.03 2.52 13.53
CA PRO A 200 12.07 3.91 13.96
C PRO A 200 11.42 4.83 12.92
N GLY A 201 10.71 5.87 13.38
CA GLY A 201 10.09 6.88 12.53
C GLY A 201 8.64 6.64 12.16
N ALA A 202 8.00 5.55 12.62
CA ALA A 202 6.61 5.19 12.28
C ALA A 202 6.33 5.27 10.76
N PRO A 203 7.08 4.55 9.92
CA PRO A 203 7.04 4.71 8.47
C PRO A 203 5.69 4.29 7.89
N VAL A 204 5.31 4.93 6.79
CA VAL A 204 4.18 4.48 5.97
C VAL A 204 4.54 3.18 5.26
N HIS A 205 3.72 2.15 5.41
CA HIS A 205 3.93 0.83 4.81
C HIS A 205 3.06 0.62 3.57
N ALA A 206 3.68 0.14 2.50
CA ALA A 206 3.01 -0.35 1.30
C ALA A 206 3.56 -1.72 0.87
N HIS A 207 2.76 -2.45 0.10
CA HIS A 207 3.19 -3.71 -0.50
C HIS A 207 3.15 -3.62 -2.03
N TRP A 208 4.29 -3.93 -2.66
CA TRP A 208 4.44 -4.01 -4.11
C TRP A 208 4.71 -5.47 -4.51
N PRO A 209 3.67 -6.26 -4.76
CA PRO A 209 3.84 -7.66 -5.15
C PRO A 209 4.77 -7.76 -6.35
N THR A 210 5.87 -8.48 -6.19
CA THR A 210 6.87 -8.62 -7.26
C THR A 210 7.22 -10.11 -7.39
N PRO A 211 7.05 -10.72 -8.57
CA PRO A 211 7.37 -12.13 -8.80
C PRO A 211 8.81 -12.46 -8.38
N ASP A 212 9.02 -13.68 -7.87
CA ASP A 212 10.38 -14.12 -7.49
C ASP A 212 11.12 -14.69 -8.69
N PRO A 213 12.15 -13.99 -9.23
CA PRO A 213 12.91 -14.51 -10.36
C PRO A 213 13.86 -15.64 -9.96
N GLN A 214 14.14 -15.85 -8.68
CA GLN A 214 15.06 -16.90 -8.22
C GLN A 214 14.42 -18.29 -8.23
N GLY A 215 13.10 -18.37 -8.18
CA GLY A 215 12.36 -19.65 -8.23
C GLY A 215 12.05 -20.17 -9.63
N VAL A 216 12.46 -19.45 -10.66
CA VAL A 216 12.14 -19.81 -12.05
C VAL A 216 13.08 -20.93 -12.53
N VAL A 217 12.47 -21.99 -13.05
CA VAL A 217 13.17 -23.11 -13.70
C VAL A 217 13.04 -22.94 -15.20
N GLY A 218 14.17 -22.89 -15.92
CA GLY A 218 14.19 -22.71 -17.37
C GLY A 218 15.60 -22.60 -17.91
N THR A 219 15.73 -22.26 -19.17
CA THR A 219 17.01 -21.94 -19.81
C THR A 219 17.56 -20.62 -19.25
N GLU A 220 18.86 -20.40 -19.41
CA GLU A 220 19.50 -19.14 -18.96
C GLU A 220 18.82 -17.92 -19.59
N VAL A 221 18.42 -18.00 -20.85
CA VAL A 221 17.73 -16.91 -21.57
C VAL A 221 16.37 -16.61 -20.94
N GLU A 222 15.58 -17.65 -20.61
CA GLU A 222 14.28 -17.49 -19.96
C GLU A 222 14.41 -16.89 -18.56
N ILE A 223 15.40 -17.34 -17.81
CA ILE A 223 15.65 -16.81 -16.45
C ILE A 223 16.06 -15.34 -16.53
N VAL A 224 16.96 -14.97 -17.45
CA VAL A 224 17.36 -13.56 -17.67
C VAL A 224 16.16 -12.72 -18.05
N ALA A 225 15.29 -13.18 -18.96
CA ALA A 225 14.09 -12.47 -19.36
C ALA A 225 13.14 -12.18 -18.18
N VAL A 226 13.03 -13.12 -17.22
CA VAL A 226 12.25 -12.90 -15.99
C VAL A 226 12.88 -11.79 -15.11
N TYR A 227 14.20 -11.78 -14.95
CA TYR A 227 14.87 -10.70 -14.22
C TYR A 227 14.69 -9.34 -14.90
N GLU A 228 14.74 -9.28 -16.23
CA GLU A 228 14.47 -8.07 -17.01
C GLU A 228 13.03 -7.58 -16.83
N SER A 229 12.05 -8.50 -16.86
CA SER A 229 10.65 -8.17 -16.59
C SER A 229 10.44 -7.63 -15.17
N VAL A 230 11.07 -8.26 -14.18
CA VAL A 230 11.05 -7.77 -12.79
C VAL A 230 11.66 -6.38 -12.67
N LEU A 231 12.79 -6.13 -13.36
CA LEU A 231 13.41 -4.80 -13.37
C LEU A 231 12.48 -3.77 -14.02
N ALA A 232 11.86 -4.08 -15.16
CA ALA A 232 10.94 -3.18 -15.84
C ALA A 232 9.76 -2.80 -14.93
N SER A 233 9.14 -3.77 -14.29
CA SER A 233 8.05 -3.53 -13.33
C SER A 233 8.48 -2.67 -12.13
N LEU A 234 9.70 -2.85 -11.63
CA LEU A 234 10.25 -2.02 -10.55
C LEU A 234 10.58 -0.60 -11.04
N LEU A 235 11.09 -0.45 -12.27
CA LEU A 235 11.35 0.85 -12.88
C LEU A 235 10.08 1.70 -12.98
N ASP A 236 8.98 1.14 -13.43
CA ASP A 236 7.70 1.83 -13.56
C ASP A 236 7.18 2.29 -12.18
N ARG A 237 7.20 1.40 -11.20
CA ARG A 237 6.78 1.71 -9.82
C ARG A 237 7.67 2.75 -9.16
N VAL A 238 8.98 2.62 -9.27
CA VAL A 238 9.94 3.56 -8.69
C VAL A 238 9.88 4.91 -9.39
N SER A 239 9.67 4.93 -10.72
CA SER A 239 9.44 6.17 -11.47
C SER A 239 8.18 6.89 -10.98
N ALA A 240 7.07 6.14 -10.82
CA ALA A 240 5.83 6.69 -10.27
C ALA A 240 6.01 7.22 -8.84
N LEU A 241 6.77 6.51 -7.99
CA LEU A 241 7.14 6.99 -6.64
C LEU A 241 7.99 8.26 -6.71
N ALA A 242 9.01 8.27 -7.54
CA ALA A 242 9.92 9.40 -7.69
C ALA A 242 9.23 10.65 -8.27
N ALA A 243 8.14 10.50 -8.99
CA ALA A 243 7.34 11.61 -9.49
C ALA A 243 6.45 12.26 -8.41
N GLN A 244 6.23 11.61 -7.24
CA GLN A 244 5.38 12.14 -6.17
C GLN A 244 6.12 13.21 -5.35
N SER A 245 5.36 14.24 -4.90
CA SER A 245 5.76 15.13 -3.81
C SER A 245 5.28 14.50 -2.51
N LEU A 246 6.13 13.75 -1.81
CA LEU A 246 5.71 12.98 -0.62
C LEU A 246 5.61 13.82 0.66
N ARG A 247 6.00 15.10 0.63
CA ARG A 247 6.04 15.97 1.82
C ARG A 247 4.69 16.52 2.24
N ASP A 248 3.77 16.63 1.28
CA ASP A 248 2.49 17.32 1.47
C ASP A 248 1.34 16.35 1.78
N PHE A 249 1.66 15.06 1.99
CA PHE A 249 0.66 14.04 2.25
C PHE A 249 0.62 13.63 3.73
N ASP A 250 -0.59 13.54 4.26
CA ASP A 250 -0.83 12.79 5.49
C ASP A 250 -0.50 11.30 5.27
N PRO A 251 -0.15 10.56 6.34
CA PRO A 251 0.30 9.16 6.22
C PRO A 251 -0.69 8.24 5.49
N LEU A 252 -1.99 8.49 5.61
CA LEU A 252 -3.02 7.64 5.01
C LEU A 252 -3.14 7.90 3.51
N SER A 253 -3.17 9.16 3.10
CA SER A 253 -3.16 9.54 1.68
C SER A 253 -1.90 9.05 0.99
N LEU A 254 -0.75 9.13 1.67
CA LEU A 254 0.51 8.57 1.18
C LEU A 254 0.40 7.04 1.02
N LYS A 255 -0.12 6.33 2.03
CA LYS A 255 -0.34 4.89 1.94
C LYS A 255 -1.21 4.51 0.75
N HIS A 256 -2.33 5.17 0.53
CA HIS A 256 -3.23 4.89 -0.59
C HIS A 256 -2.55 5.08 -1.94
N ARG A 257 -1.70 6.09 -2.09
CA ARG A 257 -0.92 6.34 -3.32
C ARG A 257 0.14 5.26 -3.53
N LEU A 258 0.87 4.90 -2.51
CA LEU A 258 1.88 3.84 -2.58
C LEU A 258 1.26 2.48 -2.92
N ASP A 259 0.11 2.16 -2.32
CA ASP A 259 -0.66 0.95 -2.63
C ASP A 259 -1.22 0.99 -4.07
N ALA A 260 -1.61 2.16 -4.57
CA ALA A 260 -2.06 2.31 -5.96
C ALA A 260 -0.93 2.04 -6.96
N ILE A 261 0.27 2.57 -6.70
CA ILE A 261 1.48 2.27 -7.50
C ILE A 261 1.75 0.76 -7.52
N GLY A 262 1.65 0.08 -6.37
CA GLY A 262 1.85 -1.36 -6.26
C GLY A 262 0.85 -2.19 -7.08
N ARG A 263 -0.39 -1.72 -7.22
CA ARG A 263 -1.45 -2.40 -7.98
C ARG A 263 -1.38 -2.19 -9.50
N HIS A 264 -0.91 -1.05 -9.97
CA HIS A 264 -0.95 -0.69 -11.39
C HIS A 264 -0.16 -1.67 -12.26
N ALA A 265 1.03 -2.02 -11.86
CA ALA A 265 1.86 -2.99 -12.57
C ALA A 265 1.27 -4.42 -12.58
N ARG A 266 0.43 -4.79 -11.59
CA ARG A 266 -0.22 -6.09 -11.56
C ARG A 266 -1.30 -6.25 -12.64
N LEU A 267 -2.05 -5.18 -12.90
CA LEU A 267 -3.09 -5.17 -13.96
C LEU A 267 -2.47 -5.29 -15.35
N GLU A 268 -1.31 -4.69 -15.59
CA GLU A 268 -0.58 -4.82 -16.86
C GLU A 268 0.03 -6.21 -17.04
N GLU A 269 0.58 -6.82 -15.98
CA GLU A 269 1.09 -8.19 -15.99
C GLU A 269 -0.02 -9.23 -16.21
N GLU A 270 -1.19 -9.06 -15.61
CA GLU A 270 -2.37 -9.93 -15.81
C GLU A 270 -2.94 -9.76 -17.23
N ALA A 271 -2.98 -8.54 -17.75
CA ALA A 271 -3.40 -8.26 -19.12
C ALA A 271 -2.43 -8.86 -20.17
N ALA A 272 -1.14 -8.79 -19.93
CA ALA A 272 -0.11 -9.39 -20.79
C ALA A 272 -0.16 -10.94 -20.81
N ARG A 273 -0.52 -11.57 -19.69
CA ARG A 273 -0.70 -13.03 -19.59
C ARG A 273 -2.02 -13.53 -20.15
N GLY A 274 -3.03 -12.70 -20.24
CA GLY A 274 -4.36 -13.04 -20.77
C GLY A 274 -4.47 -12.96 -22.31
N VAL A 275 -3.41 -12.57 -22.99
CA VAL A 275 -3.33 -12.42 -24.47
C VAL A 275 -2.44 -13.53 -25.11
N ALA A 276 -1.95 -14.47 -24.33
CA ALA A 276 -1.12 -15.59 -24.81
C ALA A 276 -1.91 -16.92 -24.91
#